data_6a15ae30d825113e2c4b146d81981e12
#
_entry.id   6a15ae30d825113e2c4b146d81981e12
#
_cell.length_a   1.000
_cell.length_b   1.000
_cell.length_c   1.000
_cell.angle_alpha   90.00
_cell.angle_beta   90.00
_cell.angle_gamma   90.00
#
_symmetry.space_group_name_H-M   'P 1'
#
loop_
_entity.id
_entity.type
_entity.pdbx_description
1 polymer ?
#
loop_
_entity_poly.entity_id
_entity_poly.type
_entity_poly.pdbx_seq_one_letter_code
_entity_poly.pdbx_strand_id
1 'polypeptide(L)'
;LSSWGFDARVSEGFCPIPALGWTAAHDEGVIGAVMIGASGAPAGYQGVCVRDANGLIAPGEFLARVESLVPGEASDSRGACGSAALLDTYISELERLVDADAISAARPRIVVDPMYGTSRGILAGMLRRLGADVIEIHGDDRTDFAGLHPRPVEPWVDDCEQAVMSSGACAGLVLDGDADRIGLVDEKGRFVSTHRLYALVMGHLVETRGMSGRVAMPLNGSTYV
;
A
#
# COMPACT_ATOMS: atom_id res chain seq x y z
N LEU A 1 -12.82 0.82 20.15
CA LEU A 1 -11.81 0.03 20.88
C LEU A 1 -11.61 0.54 22.30
N SER A 2 -11.35 1.85 22.50
CA SER A 2 -11.11 2.39 23.85
C SER A 2 -12.32 2.22 24.80
N SER A 3 -13.56 2.33 24.29
CA SER A 3 -14.78 2.05 25.08
C SER A 3 -14.94 0.57 25.49
N TRP A 4 -14.07 -0.29 25.01
CA TRP A 4 -14.00 -1.72 25.35
C TRP A 4 -12.75 -2.07 26.19
N GLY A 5 -12.07 -1.05 26.70
CA GLY A 5 -10.90 -1.21 27.56
C GLY A 5 -9.57 -1.43 26.84
N PHE A 6 -9.54 -1.33 25.49
CA PHE A 6 -8.29 -1.42 24.75
C PHE A 6 -7.62 -0.05 24.66
N ASP A 7 -6.31 -0.02 24.86
CA ASP A 7 -5.51 1.14 24.48
C ASP A 7 -5.38 1.18 22.96
N ALA A 8 -5.83 2.27 22.36
CA ALA A 8 -5.87 2.44 20.92
C ALA A 8 -4.94 3.57 20.50
N ARG A 9 -4.16 3.34 19.44
CA ARG A 9 -3.40 4.37 18.74
C ARG A 9 -3.99 4.56 17.36
N VAL A 10 -4.25 5.80 16.98
CA VAL A 10 -4.85 6.16 15.69
C VAL A 10 -3.79 6.87 14.86
N SER A 11 -3.66 6.50 13.59
CA SER A 11 -2.75 7.17 12.67
C SER A 11 -3.08 8.67 12.57
N GLU A 12 -2.05 9.51 12.57
CA GLU A 12 -2.19 10.97 12.42
C GLU A 12 -2.73 11.40 11.06
N GLY A 13 -2.61 10.53 10.06
CA GLY A 13 -3.07 10.78 8.71
C GLY A 13 -3.45 9.49 8.00
N PHE A 14 -3.53 9.56 6.67
CA PHE A 14 -3.74 8.38 5.86
C PHE A 14 -2.61 7.37 6.07
N CYS A 15 -2.96 6.11 6.23
CA CYS A 15 -2.01 5.04 6.47
C CYS A 15 -2.24 3.92 5.45
N PRO A 16 -1.27 3.62 4.58
CA PRO A 16 -1.31 2.44 3.75
C PRO A 16 -1.49 1.17 4.59
N ILE A 17 -2.30 0.23 4.10
CA ILE A 17 -2.56 -1.00 4.87
C ILE A 17 -1.30 -1.84 5.12
N PRO A 18 -0.29 -1.87 4.23
CA PRO A 18 0.98 -2.52 4.52
C PRO A 18 1.73 -1.88 5.70
N ALA A 19 1.68 -0.55 5.83
CA ALA A 19 2.31 0.15 6.97
C ALA A 19 1.64 -0.21 8.30
N LEU A 20 0.32 -0.31 8.29
CA LEU A 20 -0.46 -0.73 9.45
C LEU A 20 -0.10 -2.17 9.87
N GLY A 21 -0.04 -3.10 8.90
CA GLY A 21 0.36 -4.49 9.15
C GLY A 21 1.80 -4.59 9.64
N TRP A 22 2.72 -3.83 9.04
CA TRP A 22 4.11 -3.78 9.45
C TRP A 22 4.26 -3.28 10.91
N THR A 23 3.55 -2.22 11.26
CA THR A 23 3.53 -1.69 12.63
C THR A 23 2.99 -2.73 13.63
N ALA A 24 1.90 -3.43 13.27
CA ALA A 24 1.36 -4.48 14.14
C ALA A 24 2.38 -5.60 14.40
N ALA A 25 3.19 -5.95 13.39
CA ALA A 25 4.19 -7.01 13.51
C ALA A 25 5.47 -6.60 14.26
N HIS A 26 5.81 -5.31 14.32
CA HIS A 26 7.11 -4.84 14.82
C HIS A 26 7.03 -3.96 16.07
N ASP A 27 5.82 -3.57 16.49
CA ASP A 27 5.63 -2.74 17.67
C ASP A 27 5.21 -3.60 18.87
N GLU A 28 6.08 -3.68 19.87
CA GLU A 28 5.85 -4.48 21.07
C GLU A 28 4.56 -4.05 21.80
N GLY A 29 3.76 -5.04 22.18
CA GLY A 29 2.50 -4.82 22.90
C GLY A 29 1.29 -4.53 21.99
N VAL A 30 1.47 -4.44 20.68
CA VAL A 30 0.35 -4.37 19.74
C VAL A 30 -0.23 -5.77 19.55
N ILE A 31 -1.52 -5.92 19.84
CA ILE A 31 -2.23 -7.20 19.72
C ILE A 31 -2.96 -7.36 18.39
N GLY A 32 -2.99 -6.31 17.57
CA GLY A 32 -3.61 -6.29 16.25
C GLY A 32 -3.88 -4.88 15.79
N ALA A 33 -4.37 -4.77 14.58
CA ALA A 33 -4.67 -3.48 13.97
C ALA A 33 -5.99 -3.52 13.18
N VAL A 34 -6.63 -2.38 13.08
CA VAL A 34 -7.91 -2.21 12.36
C VAL A 34 -7.78 -1.04 11.40
N MET A 35 -8.12 -1.26 10.14
CA MET A 35 -8.23 -0.23 9.12
C MET A 35 -9.68 -0.08 8.68
N ILE A 36 -10.13 1.16 8.58
CA ILE A 36 -11.40 1.51 7.95
C ILE A 36 -11.08 2.00 6.55
N GLY A 37 -11.55 1.27 5.54
CA GLY A 37 -11.28 1.56 4.14
C GLY A 37 -11.91 0.52 3.24
N ALA A 38 -11.92 0.77 1.94
CA ALA A 38 -12.54 -0.12 0.95
C ALA A 38 -11.59 -0.50 -0.19
N SER A 39 -10.28 -0.28 -0.02
CA SER A 39 -9.25 -0.60 -1.02
C SER A 39 -9.63 -0.07 -2.41
N GLY A 40 -9.72 -0.92 -3.42
CA GLY A 40 -10.11 -0.57 -4.79
C GLY A 40 -11.62 -0.59 -5.06
N ALA A 41 -12.48 -0.49 -4.06
CA ALA A 41 -13.92 -0.36 -4.27
C ALA A 41 -14.30 1.08 -4.68
N PRO A 42 -15.42 1.26 -5.39
CA PRO A 42 -15.90 2.60 -5.74
C PRO A 42 -16.16 3.48 -4.51
N ALA A 43 -16.15 4.79 -4.71
CA ALA A 43 -16.57 5.75 -3.70
C ALA A 43 -17.96 5.39 -3.14
N GLY A 44 -18.15 5.58 -1.84
CA GLY A 44 -19.39 5.22 -1.14
C GLY A 44 -19.38 3.83 -0.47
N TYR A 45 -18.40 3.00 -0.77
CA TYR A 45 -18.17 1.75 -0.04
C TYR A 45 -17.17 1.97 1.09
N GLN A 46 -17.41 1.31 2.21
CA GLN A 46 -16.50 1.25 3.35
C GLN A 46 -16.43 -0.18 3.86
N GLY A 47 -15.30 -0.55 4.42
CA GLY A 47 -15.06 -1.84 5.01
C GLY A 47 -14.20 -1.74 6.26
N VAL A 48 -14.07 -2.84 6.96
CA VAL A 48 -13.20 -2.98 8.12
C VAL A 48 -12.23 -4.11 7.86
N CYS A 49 -10.94 -3.80 7.81
CA CYS A 49 -9.87 -4.79 7.73
C CYS A 49 -9.26 -4.98 9.12
N VAL A 50 -9.13 -6.23 9.55
CA VAL A 50 -8.48 -6.59 10.81
C VAL A 50 -7.18 -7.31 10.51
N ARG A 51 -6.10 -6.87 11.17
CA ARG A 51 -4.78 -7.52 11.15
C ARG A 51 -4.49 -8.09 12.54
N ASP A 52 -3.88 -9.26 12.58
CA ASP A 52 -3.40 -9.86 13.82
C ASP A 52 -2.09 -9.22 14.31
N ALA A 53 -1.57 -9.68 15.43
CA ALA A 53 -0.29 -9.20 15.99
C ALA A 53 0.94 -9.49 15.10
N ASN A 54 0.81 -10.34 14.09
CA ASN A 54 1.87 -10.59 13.10
C ASN A 54 1.69 -9.73 11.84
N GLY A 55 0.73 -8.83 11.83
CA GLY A 55 0.40 -7.96 10.68
C GLY A 55 -0.37 -8.67 9.56
N LEU A 56 -0.74 -9.93 9.74
CA LEU A 56 -1.46 -10.71 8.76
C LEU A 56 -2.96 -10.44 8.80
N ILE A 57 -3.63 -10.72 7.69
CA ILE A 57 -5.11 -10.64 7.64
C ILE A 57 -5.68 -11.63 8.65
N ALA A 58 -6.60 -11.16 9.49
CA ALA A 58 -7.27 -12.01 10.46
C ALA A 58 -8.02 -13.16 9.77
N PRO A 59 -7.95 -14.39 10.31
CA PRO A 59 -8.64 -15.53 9.73
C PRO A 59 -10.15 -15.32 9.62
N GLY A 60 -10.79 -15.93 8.60
CA GLY A 60 -12.23 -15.80 8.38
C GLY A 60 -13.08 -16.26 9.57
N GLU A 61 -12.65 -17.29 10.29
CA GLU A 61 -13.31 -17.76 11.52
C GLU A 61 -13.30 -16.68 12.63
N PHE A 62 -12.18 -15.96 12.74
CA PHE A 62 -12.08 -14.84 13.68
C PHE A 62 -13.04 -13.72 13.29
N LEU A 63 -13.08 -13.35 12.01
CA LEU A 63 -13.97 -12.30 11.49
C LEU A 63 -15.45 -12.68 11.70
N ALA A 64 -15.83 -13.91 11.39
CA ALA A 64 -17.19 -14.41 11.63
C ALA A 64 -17.59 -14.35 13.12
N ARG A 65 -16.64 -14.63 14.02
CA ARG A 65 -16.85 -14.48 15.45
C ARG A 65 -17.03 -13.01 15.85
N VAL A 66 -16.22 -12.09 15.29
CA VAL A 66 -16.38 -10.65 15.52
C VAL A 66 -17.76 -10.19 15.06
N GLU A 67 -18.20 -10.58 13.85
CA GLU A 67 -19.54 -10.25 13.33
C GLU A 67 -20.67 -10.76 14.23
N SER A 68 -20.53 -11.96 14.78
CA SER A 68 -21.54 -12.54 15.69
C SER A 68 -21.68 -11.80 17.02
N LEU A 69 -20.69 -10.98 17.40
CA LEU A 69 -20.70 -10.17 18.62
C LEU A 69 -21.25 -8.75 18.40
N VAL A 70 -21.57 -8.40 17.17
CA VAL A 70 -22.19 -7.11 16.82
C VAL A 70 -23.71 -7.29 16.69
N PRO A 71 -24.56 -6.43 17.32
CA PRO A 71 -24.23 -5.33 18.23
C PRO A 71 -24.01 -5.81 19.66
N GLY A 72 -22.82 -5.64 20.19
CA GLY A 72 -22.53 -5.87 21.60
C GLY A 72 -22.73 -4.59 22.41
N GLU A 73 -22.94 -4.75 23.72
CA GLU A 73 -22.95 -3.61 24.63
C GLU A 73 -21.51 -3.13 24.88
N ALA A 74 -21.34 -1.80 24.95
CA ALA A 74 -20.04 -1.24 25.28
C ALA A 74 -19.63 -1.63 26.72
N SER A 75 -18.35 -1.93 26.93
CA SER A 75 -17.79 -2.18 28.25
C SER A 75 -17.77 -0.90 29.07
N ASP A 76 -17.89 -1.05 30.41
CA ASP A 76 -17.65 0.04 31.37
C ASP A 76 -16.17 0.39 31.48
N SER A 77 -15.28 -0.50 31.02
CA SER A 77 -13.84 -0.25 30.95
C SER A 77 -13.52 0.77 29.86
N ARG A 78 -12.55 1.66 30.19
CA ARG A 78 -12.06 2.65 29.23
C ARG A 78 -10.55 2.47 29.08
N GLY A 79 -10.10 2.23 27.86
CA GLY A 79 -8.70 2.30 27.49
C GLY A 79 -8.29 3.70 27.02
N ALA A 80 -7.01 3.94 26.92
CA ALA A 80 -6.49 5.17 26.36
C ALA A 80 -6.72 5.24 24.84
N CYS A 81 -6.85 6.46 24.32
CA CYS A 81 -6.85 6.71 22.90
C CYS A 81 -5.87 7.84 22.60
N GLY A 82 -4.89 7.55 21.76
CA GLY A 82 -3.84 8.49 21.37
C GLY A 82 -3.57 8.48 19.89
N SER A 83 -2.81 9.47 19.42
CA SER A 83 -2.30 9.58 18.07
C SER A 83 -0.95 8.87 17.93
N ALA A 84 -0.62 8.38 16.74
CA ALA A 84 0.65 7.73 16.45
C ALA A 84 1.12 8.00 15.02
N ALA A 85 2.42 8.32 14.90
CA ALA A 85 3.12 8.40 13.61
C ALA A 85 3.49 6.98 13.16
N LEU A 86 2.60 6.32 12.40
CA LEU A 86 2.78 4.94 11.98
C LEU A 86 3.67 4.77 10.74
N LEU A 87 4.01 5.85 10.03
CA LEU A 87 4.68 5.77 8.74
C LEU A 87 6.20 5.81 8.81
N ASP A 88 6.79 6.52 9.76
CA ASP A 88 8.21 6.85 9.73
C ASP A 88 9.11 5.62 9.74
N THR A 89 8.83 4.67 10.63
CA THR A 89 9.59 3.43 10.74
C THR A 89 9.38 2.52 9.53
N TYR A 90 8.16 2.45 9.02
CA TYR A 90 7.84 1.68 7.82
C TYR A 90 8.54 2.24 6.58
N ILE A 91 8.52 3.56 6.37
CA ILE A 91 9.20 4.20 5.24
C ILE A 91 10.71 4.00 5.33
N SER A 92 11.29 4.14 6.52
CA SER A 92 12.71 3.89 6.74
C SER A 92 13.12 2.46 6.38
N GLU A 93 12.26 1.48 6.68
CA GLU A 93 12.49 0.10 6.27
C GLU A 93 12.37 -0.09 4.76
N LEU A 94 11.39 0.53 4.10
CA LEU A 94 11.29 0.49 2.63
C LEU A 94 12.53 1.09 1.95
N GLU A 95 13.03 2.23 2.45
CA GLU A 95 14.26 2.86 1.93
C GLU A 95 15.47 1.94 2.08
N ARG A 96 15.54 1.11 3.12
CA ARG A 96 16.60 0.13 3.33
C ARG A 96 16.53 -1.06 2.36
N LEU A 97 15.36 -1.39 1.86
CA LEU A 97 15.16 -2.53 0.94
C LEU A 97 15.55 -2.22 -0.51
N VAL A 98 15.58 -0.95 -0.88
CA VAL A 98 15.92 -0.52 -2.25
C VAL A 98 17.40 -0.13 -2.37
N ASP A 99 17.89 -0.07 -3.60
CA ASP A 99 19.24 0.41 -3.90
C ASP A 99 19.20 1.95 -4.04
N ALA A 100 19.36 2.63 -2.93
CA ALA A 100 19.31 4.09 -2.86
C ALA A 100 20.42 4.75 -3.71
N ASP A 101 21.61 4.15 -3.75
CA ASP A 101 22.76 4.67 -4.51
C ASP A 101 22.49 4.58 -6.02
N ALA A 102 21.94 3.46 -6.48
CA ALA A 102 21.55 3.29 -7.88
C ALA A 102 20.46 4.28 -8.30
N ILE A 103 19.44 4.48 -7.46
CA ILE A 103 18.36 5.45 -7.73
C ILE A 103 18.93 6.87 -7.79
N SER A 104 19.76 7.24 -6.81
CA SER A 104 20.39 8.57 -6.74
C SER A 104 21.32 8.86 -7.92
N ALA A 105 22.07 7.85 -8.36
CA ALA A 105 22.97 7.98 -9.51
C ALA A 105 22.20 8.09 -10.84
N ALA A 106 21.15 7.29 -11.02
CA ALA A 106 20.35 7.27 -12.23
C ALA A 106 19.39 8.46 -12.36
N ARG A 107 18.94 9.02 -11.22
CA ARG A 107 17.95 10.12 -11.15
C ARG A 107 16.76 9.90 -12.07
N PRO A 108 16.08 8.74 -11.97
CA PRO A 108 15.03 8.40 -12.91
C PRO A 108 13.84 9.38 -12.78
N ARG A 109 13.27 9.77 -13.93
CA ARG A 109 11.99 10.47 -13.94
C ARG A 109 10.87 9.44 -13.86
N ILE A 110 10.01 9.53 -12.85
CA ILE A 110 8.97 8.55 -12.55
C ILE A 110 7.63 9.27 -12.36
N VAL A 111 6.58 8.75 -12.96
CA VAL A 111 5.20 9.12 -12.62
C VAL A 111 4.73 8.23 -11.46
N VAL A 112 4.14 8.83 -10.43
CA VAL A 112 3.48 8.12 -9.32
C VAL A 112 2.01 8.47 -9.33
N ASP A 113 1.17 7.46 -9.37
CA ASP A 113 -0.28 7.58 -9.31
C ASP A 113 -0.83 6.82 -8.10
N PRO A 114 -1.10 7.51 -7.00
CA PRO A 114 -1.74 6.92 -5.82
C PRO A 114 -3.25 6.73 -5.99
N MET A 115 -3.84 7.05 -7.13
CA MET A 115 -5.27 6.94 -7.41
C MET A 115 -6.16 7.56 -6.31
N TYR A 116 -5.78 8.75 -5.80
CA TYR A 116 -6.40 9.42 -4.64
C TYR A 116 -6.39 8.58 -3.35
N GLY A 117 -5.60 7.51 -3.30
CA GLY A 117 -5.53 6.56 -2.19
C GLY A 117 -4.63 7.00 -1.03
N THR A 118 -4.37 6.09 -0.12
CA THR A 118 -3.62 6.33 1.13
C THR A 118 -2.12 6.57 0.93
N SER A 119 -1.57 6.27 -0.25
CA SER A 119 -0.14 6.49 -0.58
C SER A 119 0.19 7.89 -1.08
N ARG A 120 -0.81 8.79 -1.16
CA ARG A 120 -0.63 10.19 -1.58
C ARG A 120 0.51 10.87 -0.83
N GLY A 121 1.44 11.46 -1.56
CA GLY A 121 2.62 12.11 -1.04
C GLY A 121 3.68 11.16 -0.44
N ILE A 122 3.31 9.93 -0.07
CA ILE A 122 4.19 9.00 0.65
C ILE A 122 5.23 8.41 -0.30
N LEU A 123 4.81 7.66 -1.32
CA LEU A 123 5.72 7.05 -2.27
C LEU A 123 6.49 8.10 -3.08
N ALA A 124 5.80 9.13 -3.56
CA ALA A 124 6.44 10.23 -4.27
C ALA A 124 7.48 10.96 -3.41
N GLY A 125 7.16 11.21 -2.13
CA GLY A 125 8.09 11.81 -1.17
C GLY A 125 9.32 10.93 -0.92
N MET A 126 9.13 9.62 -0.73
CA MET A 126 10.22 8.66 -0.57
C MET A 126 11.14 8.65 -1.80
N LEU A 127 10.59 8.52 -2.99
CA LEU A 127 11.39 8.49 -4.24
C LEU A 127 12.16 9.81 -4.48
N ARG A 128 11.56 10.97 -4.16
CA ARG A 128 12.25 12.27 -4.23
C ARG A 128 13.43 12.33 -3.26
N ARG A 129 13.28 11.84 -2.03
CA ARG A 129 14.41 11.75 -1.06
C ARG A 129 15.54 10.86 -1.57
N LEU A 130 15.21 9.80 -2.30
CA LEU A 130 16.19 8.91 -2.94
C LEU A 130 16.81 9.50 -4.22
N GLY A 131 16.39 10.70 -4.64
CA GLY A 131 16.98 11.42 -5.77
C GLY A 131 16.27 11.25 -7.11
N ALA A 132 15.11 10.61 -7.16
CA ALA A 132 14.29 10.53 -8.37
C ALA A 132 13.59 11.88 -8.68
N ASP A 133 13.39 12.15 -9.97
CA ASP A 133 12.51 13.23 -10.47
C ASP A 133 11.08 12.69 -10.57
N VAL A 134 10.20 13.11 -9.65
CA VAL A 134 8.88 12.51 -9.50
C VAL A 134 7.76 13.47 -9.85
N ILE A 135 6.91 13.03 -10.76
CA ILE A 135 5.63 13.63 -11.10
C ILE A 135 4.54 12.81 -10.40
N GLU A 136 3.80 13.42 -9.50
CA GLU A 136 2.66 12.78 -8.84
C GLU A 136 1.37 13.29 -9.46
N ILE A 137 0.53 12.38 -9.93
CA ILE A 137 -0.84 12.64 -10.39
C ILE A 137 -1.82 12.07 -9.38
N HIS A 138 -3.07 12.51 -9.37
CA HIS A 138 -4.11 12.06 -8.43
C HIS A 138 -3.68 12.07 -6.95
N GLY A 139 -2.79 13.02 -6.61
CA GLY A 139 -2.30 13.21 -5.23
C GLY A 139 -3.19 14.09 -4.36
N ASP A 140 -4.28 14.63 -4.91
CA ASP A 140 -5.21 15.49 -4.19
C ASP A 140 -6.08 14.74 -3.19
N ASP A 141 -6.62 15.44 -2.20
CA ASP A 141 -7.59 14.88 -1.26
C ASP A 141 -9.00 14.86 -1.87
N ARG A 142 -9.35 13.74 -2.51
CA ARG A 142 -10.62 13.52 -3.19
C ARG A 142 -11.30 12.27 -2.64
N THR A 143 -12.30 12.46 -1.80
CA THR A 143 -13.08 11.33 -1.21
C THR A 143 -14.00 10.65 -2.21
N ASP A 144 -14.28 11.29 -3.34
CA ASP A 144 -15.07 10.76 -4.45
C ASP A 144 -14.22 10.04 -5.52
N PHE A 145 -12.88 10.01 -5.32
CA PHE A 145 -11.90 9.50 -6.29
C PHE A 145 -12.03 10.09 -7.70
N ALA A 146 -12.72 11.22 -7.86
CA ALA A 146 -13.07 11.84 -9.15
C ALA A 146 -13.79 10.87 -10.11
N GLY A 147 -14.49 9.86 -9.58
CA GLY A 147 -15.14 8.80 -10.37
C GLY A 147 -14.21 7.68 -10.81
N LEU A 148 -12.94 7.72 -10.44
CA LEU A 148 -11.97 6.68 -10.75
C LEU A 148 -12.16 5.49 -9.79
N HIS A 149 -12.01 4.28 -10.30
CA HIS A 149 -11.86 3.10 -9.45
C HIS A 149 -10.38 2.98 -9.07
N PRO A 150 -10.02 3.05 -7.80
CA PRO A 150 -8.61 3.04 -7.38
C PRO A 150 -8.03 1.62 -7.44
N ARG A 151 -7.91 1.10 -8.67
CA ARG A 151 -7.34 -0.22 -9.00
C ARG A 151 -6.26 -0.06 -10.06
N PRO A 152 -5.04 -0.55 -9.85
CA PRO A 152 -3.92 -0.43 -10.78
C PRO A 152 -4.03 -1.44 -11.92
N VAL A 153 -5.10 -1.35 -12.68
CA VAL A 153 -5.41 -2.21 -13.85
C VAL A 153 -6.19 -1.41 -14.89
N GLU A 154 -6.15 -1.85 -16.12
CA GLU A 154 -6.98 -1.30 -17.21
C GLU A 154 -8.47 -1.37 -16.87
N PRO A 155 -9.26 -0.34 -17.26
CA PRO A 155 -8.86 0.88 -17.98
C PRO A 155 -8.50 2.06 -17.05
N TRP A 156 -8.24 1.82 -15.79
CA TRP A 156 -8.07 2.87 -14.76
C TRP A 156 -6.67 3.47 -14.69
N VAL A 157 -5.75 3.02 -15.56
CA VAL A 157 -4.35 3.45 -15.62
C VAL A 157 -4.05 4.42 -16.75
N ASP A 158 -5.03 4.75 -17.61
CA ASP A 158 -4.90 5.59 -18.81
C ASP A 158 -4.21 6.94 -18.52
N ASP A 159 -4.57 7.60 -17.42
CA ASP A 159 -3.99 8.89 -17.04
C ASP A 159 -2.50 8.76 -16.71
N CYS A 160 -2.09 7.65 -16.06
CA CYS A 160 -0.69 7.39 -15.79
C CYS A 160 0.08 7.07 -17.08
N GLU A 161 -0.51 6.30 -18.03
CA GLU A 161 0.08 6.03 -19.34
C GLU A 161 0.34 7.33 -20.11
N GLN A 162 -0.65 8.22 -20.13
CA GLN A 162 -0.53 9.51 -20.80
C GLN A 162 0.49 10.42 -20.11
N ALA A 163 0.54 10.42 -18.77
CA ALA A 163 1.50 11.19 -18.01
C ALA A 163 2.94 10.72 -18.26
N VAL A 164 3.18 9.40 -18.35
CA VAL A 164 4.49 8.84 -18.71
C VAL A 164 4.92 9.31 -20.08
N MET A 165 4.07 9.13 -21.10
CA MET A 165 4.39 9.52 -22.48
C MET A 165 4.65 11.03 -22.60
N SER A 166 3.80 11.85 -22.00
CA SER A 166 3.90 13.31 -22.13
C SER A 166 5.09 13.92 -21.38
N SER A 167 5.50 13.32 -20.27
CA SER A 167 6.62 13.79 -19.45
C SER A 167 7.97 13.20 -19.84
N GLY A 168 8.00 12.14 -20.66
CA GLY A 168 9.20 11.37 -20.93
C GLY A 168 9.72 10.62 -19.71
N ALA A 169 8.86 10.24 -18.79
CA ALA A 169 9.23 9.42 -17.65
C ALA A 169 9.64 8.01 -18.08
N CYS A 170 10.57 7.41 -17.35
CA CYS A 170 11.03 6.05 -17.64
C CYS A 170 10.07 4.98 -17.11
N ALA A 171 9.18 5.34 -16.20
CA ALA A 171 8.15 4.45 -15.66
C ALA A 171 7.01 5.22 -14.99
N GLY A 172 5.85 4.58 -14.89
CA GLY A 172 4.74 4.98 -14.05
C GLY A 172 4.45 3.91 -13.00
N LEU A 173 4.24 4.32 -11.76
CA LEU A 173 3.88 3.45 -10.63
C LEU A 173 2.47 3.80 -10.19
N VAL A 174 1.54 2.86 -10.34
CA VAL A 174 0.13 3.04 -10.00
C VAL A 174 -0.21 2.19 -8.78
N LEU A 175 -0.77 2.78 -7.74
CA LEU A 175 -1.15 2.08 -6.51
C LEU A 175 -2.66 2.10 -6.32
N ASP A 176 -3.19 1.09 -5.67
CA ASP A 176 -4.61 1.08 -5.30
C ASP A 176 -4.93 1.93 -4.06
N GLY A 177 -6.19 2.00 -3.69
CA GLY A 177 -6.68 2.89 -2.64
C GLY A 177 -6.04 2.71 -1.26
N ASP A 178 -5.66 1.50 -0.89
CA ASP A 178 -4.97 1.18 0.38
C ASP A 178 -3.49 0.78 0.20
N ALA A 179 -2.97 0.92 -1.03
CA ALA A 179 -1.55 0.79 -1.40
C ALA A 179 -0.95 -0.61 -1.10
N ASP A 180 -1.74 -1.68 -1.25
CA ASP A 180 -1.25 -3.06 -1.17
C ASP A 180 -1.10 -3.73 -2.54
N ARG A 181 -1.55 -3.06 -3.61
CA ARG A 181 -1.40 -3.49 -5.01
C ARG A 181 -0.72 -2.43 -5.84
N ILE A 182 0.10 -2.86 -6.79
CA ILE A 182 0.83 -1.99 -7.69
C ILE A 182 0.69 -2.46 -9.14
N GLY A 183 0.56 -1.51 -10.06
CA GLY A 183 0.73 -1.66 -11.50
C GLY A 183 1.92 -0.83 -11.98
N LEU A 184 2.48 -1.21 -13.10
CA LEU A 184 3.59 -0.52 -13.74
C LEU A 184 3.17 -0.05 -15.14
N VAL A 185 3.60 1.13 -15.51
CA VAL A 185 3.56 1.64 -16.90
C VAL A 185 5.00 1.76 -17.38
N ASP A 186 5.31 1.21 -18.56
CA ASP A 186 6.65 1.30 -19.16
C ASP A 186 6.90 2.68 -19.79
N GLU A 187 8.15 2.90 -20.25
CA GLU A 187 8.58 4.16 -20.88
C GLU A 187 7.85 4.51 -22.19
N LYS A 188 7.06 3.59 -22.72
CA LYS A 188 6.24 3.78 -23.92
C LYS A 188 4.76 4.02 -23.60
N GLY A 189 4.44 4.21 -22.32
CA GLY A 189 3.08 4.39 -21.86
C GLY A 189 2.25 3.11 -21.93
N ARG A 190 2.83 1.92 -21.82
CA ARG A 190 2.11 0.66 -21.89
C ARG A 190 2.00 0.04 -20.49
N PHE A 191 0.82 -0.34 -20.14
CA PHE A 191 0.57 -1.03 -18.89
C PHE A 191 1.28 -2.39 -18.82
N VAL A 192 1.99 -2.62 -17.71
CA VAL A 192 2.62 -3.88 -17.36
C VAL A 192 1.84 -4.49 -16.21
N SER A 193 1.16 -5.60 -16.48
CA SER A 193 0.33 -6.25 -15.45
C SER A 193 1.12 -6.65 -14.22
N THR A 194 0.44 -6.70 -13.07
CA THR A 194 1.05 -7.12 -11.79
C THR A 194 1.75 -8.48 -11.89
N HIS A 195 1.25 -9.42 -12.70
CA HIS A 195 1.90 -10.71 -12.94
C HIS A 195 3.26 -10.57 -13.63
N ARG A 196 3.36 -9.70 -14.65
CA ARG A 196 4.64 -9.42 -15.30
C ARG A 196 5.60 -8.67 -14.40
N LEU A 197 5.07 -7.70 -13.65
CA LEU A 197 5.88 -6.98 -12.66
C LEU A 197 6.44 -7.93 -11.60
N TYR A 198 5.62 -8.86 -11.12
CA TYR A 198 6.07 -9.89 -10.18
C TYR A 198 7.23 -10.72 -10.76
N ALA A 199 7.12 -11.18 -12.02
CA ALA A 199 8.19 -11.92 -12.69
C ALA A 199 9.48 -11.08 -12.83
N LEU A 200 9.37 -9.78 -13.17
CA LEU A 200 10.51 -8.87 -13.25
C LEU A 200 11.21 -8.69 -11.89
N VAL A 201 10.44 -8.48 -10.83
CA VAL A 201 10.98 -8.37 -9.46
C VAL A 201 11.65 -9.67 -9.04
N MET A 202 11.03 -10.83 -9.30
CA MET A 202 11.63 -12.13 -9.02
C MET A 202 12.95 -12.35 -9.76
N GLY A 203 12.99 -12.04 -11.08
CA GLY A 203 14.22 -12.10 -11.86
C GLY A 203 15.32 -11.21 -11.26
N HIS A 204 14.99 -9.98 -10.89
CA HIS A 204 15.94 -9.08 -10.23
C HIS A 204 16.45 -9.65 -8.90
N LEU A 205 15.59 -10.17 -8.04
CA LEU A 205 15.99 -10.71 -6.74
C LEU A 205 16.90 -11.93 -6.89
N VAL A 206 16.60 -12.83 -7.82
CA VAL A 206 17.38 -14.06 -8.05
C VAL A 206 18.67 -13.77 -8.81
N GLU A 207 18.58 -13.12 -9.96
CA GLU A 207 19.70 -12.95 -10.89
C GLU A 207 20.64 -11.81 -10.48
N THR A 208 20.09 -10.68 -10.02
CA THR A 208 20.89 -9.49 -9.68
C THR A 208 21.30 -9.46 -8.21
N ARG A 209 20.38 -9.82 -7.29
CA ARG A 209 20.63 -9.79 -5.85
C ARG A 209 21.14 -11.14 -5.30
N GLY A 210 21.17 -12.20 -6.14
CA GLY A 210 21.63 -13.53 -5.75
C GLY A 210 20.79 -14.21 -4.66
N MET A 211 19.54 -13.77 -4.49
CA MET A 211 18.65 -14.33 -3.48
C MET A 211 18.20 -15.74 -3.87
N SER A 212 18.08 -16.61 -2.88
CA SER A 212 17.56 -17.95 -3.04
C SER A 212 16.57 -18.27 -1.91
N GLY A 213 15.61 -19.17 -2.17
CA GLY A 213 14.62 -19.53 -1.16
C GLY A 213 13.32 -20.02 -1.77
N ARG A 214 12.30 -20.10 -0.91
CA ARG A 214 10.95 -20.47 -1.34
C ARG A 214 10.18 -19.24 -1.78
N VAL A 215 9.41 -19.39 -2.85
CA VAL A 215 8.52 -18.37 -3.36
C VAL A 215 7.09 -18.79 -3.08
N ALA A 216 6.33 -17.93 -2.41
CA ALA A 216 4.89 -18.12 -2.23
C ALA A 216 4.13 -17.36 -3.30
N MET A 217 3.23 -18.04 -3.99
CA MET A 217 2.36 -17.46 -5.01
C MET A 217 0.91 -17.84 -4.76
N PRO A 218 -0.05 -16.95 -5.06
CA PRO A 218 -1.46 -17.32 -5.05
C PRO A 218 -1.79 -18.27 -6.21
N LEU A 219 -2.87 -19.04 -6.10
CA LEU A 219 -3.30 -20.00 -7.13
C LEU A 219 -3.58 -19.38 -8.50
N ASN A 220 -3.93 -18.10 -8.52
CA ASN A 220 -4.14 -17.31 -9.75
C ASN A 220 -2.84 -16.62 -10.23
N GLY A 221 -1.70 -17.00 -9.71
CA GLY A 221 -0.41 -16.50 -10.14
C GLY A 221 -0.08 -16.88 -11.58
N SER A 222 0.85 -16.13 -12.18
CA SER A 222 1.29 -16.36 -13.56
C SER A 222 2.22 -17.59 -13.66
N THR A 223 2.16 -18.27 -14.80
CA THR A 223 3.13 -19.33 -15.16
C THR A 223 4.45 -18.76 -15.70
N TYR A 224 4.64 -17.44 -15.70
CA TYR A 224 5.89 -16.78 -16.11
C TYR A 224 6.96 -16.75 -15.01
N VAL A 225 6.68 -17.30 -13.84
CA VAL A 225 7.60 -17.31 -12.66
C VAL A 225 8.10 -18.72 -12.42
#